data_04712339035267ac5b1f20ab3e708800
#
_entry.id   04712339035267ac5b1f20ab3e708800
#
_cell.length_a   1.000
_cell.length_b   1.000
_cell.length_c   1.000
_cell.angle_alpha   90.00
_cell.angle_beta   90.00
_cell.angle_gamma   90.00
#
_symmetry.space_group_name_H-M   'P 1'
#
loop_
_entity.id
_entity.type
_entity.pdbx_description
1 polymer ?
#
loop_
_entity_poly.entity_id
_entity_poly.type
_entity_poly.pdbx_seq_one_letter_code
_entity_poly.pdbx_strand_id
1 'polypeptide(L)'
;YDHRADEALFLDGNYNERRLGVMRTAYEKNKELAAVFAGPACQEVFGGKPFAPVDKESACHLSERQQKLALEYQNDLAQLRNRYINGEETGFTVLCFPTPEVGEKFPEIFREIIRINTLDYKKYQTIQQTIIDTLDQGVKVHVLGRGANHTDITVALHELKDPAKETIFENCVADCNIP
;
A
#
# COMPACT_ATOMS: atom_id res chain seq x y z
N TYR A 1 1.22 8.64 23.78
CA TYR A 1 0.11 7.71 23.93
C TYR A 1 -0.34 7.21 22.58
N ASP A 2 -0.91 6.02 22.54
CA ASP A 2 -1.53 5.48 21.34
C ASP A 2 -2.97 6.01 21.22
N HIS A 3 -3.22 6.81 20.19
CA HIS A 3 -4.52 7.41 19.87
C HIS A 3 -5.17 6.81 18.62
N ARG A 4 -4.63 5.71 18.09
CA ARG A 4 -5.12 5.10 16.84
C ARG A 4 -6.54 4.57 16.94
N ALA A 5 -6.99 4.26 18.14
CA ALA A 5 -8.34 3.74 18.38
C ALA A 5 -9.28 4.73 19.09
N ASP A 6 -8.95 6.04 19.14
CA ASP A 6 -9.80 7.05 19.78
C ASP A 6 -11.19 7.16 19.15
N GLU A 7 -11.35 6.76 17.90
CA GLU A 7 -12.68 6.67 17.28
C GLU A 7 -13.63 5.69 18.01
N ALA A 8 -13.11 4.79 18.85
CA ALA A 8 -13.93 3.91 19.68
C ALA A 8 -14.92 4.68 20.58
N LEU A 9 -14.61 5.94 20.89
CA LEU A 9 -15.48 6.80 21.70
C LEU A 9 -16.81 7.15 21.01
N PHE A 10 -16.86 7.11 19.68
CA PHE A 10 -18.02 7.58 18.91
C PHE A 10 -18.34 6.74 17.66
N LEU A 11 -17.58 5.69 17.39
CA LEU A 11 -17.79 4.85 16.20
C LEU A 11 -19.06 4.00 16.36
N ASP A 12 -20.05 4.33 15.55
CA ASP A 12 -21.28 3.58 15.38
C ASP A 12 -21.70 3.55 13.88
N GLY A 13 -22.79 2.80 13.56
CA GLY A 13 -23.29 2.71 12.20
C GLY A 13 -23.76 4.05 11.62
N ASN A 14 -24.39 4.90 12.43
CA ASN A 14 -24.87 6.21 12.00
C ASN A 14 -23.69 7.15 11.67
N TYR A 15 -22.60 7.05 12.43
CA TYR A 15 -21.40 7.82 12.15
C TYR A 15 -20.78 7.41 10.81
N ASN A 16 -20.66 6.12 10.54
CA ASN A 16 -20.17 5.61 9.26
C ASN A 16 -21.05 6.02 8.09
N GLU A 17 -22.38 5.93 8.25
CA GLU A 17 -23.33 6.34 7.22
C GLU A 17 -23.18 7.84 6.88
N ARG A 18 -23.03 8.69 7.89
CA ARG A 18 -22.79 10.13 7.68
C ARG A 18 -21.47 10.39 6.96
N ARG A 19 -20.39 9.70 7.35
CA ARG A 19 -19.07 9.81 6.67
C ARG A 19 -19.18 9.42 5.19
N LEU A 20 -19.81 8.29 4.88
CA LEU A 20 -20.06 7.85 3.50
C LEU A 20 -20.93 8.83 2.72
N GLY A 21 -21.96 9.40 3.37
CA GLY A 21 -22.82 10.43 2.77
C GLY A 21 -22.05 11.69 2.37
N VAL A 22 -21.14 12.15 3.25
CA VAL A 22 -20.24 13.28 2.94
C VAL A 22 -19.33 12.96 1.78
N MET A 23 -18.69 11.78 1.79
CA MET A 23 -17.80 11.34 0.71
C MET A 23 -18.54 11.21 -0.62
N ARG A 24 -19.74 10.64 -0.62
CA ARG A 24 -20.59 10.56 -1.82
C ARG A 24 -20.90 11.94 -2.38
N THR A 25 -21.27 12.88 -1.52
CA THR A 25 -21.56 14.27 -1.94
C THR A 25 -20.30 14.93 -2.53
N ALA A 26 -19.14 14.69 -1.94
CA ALA A 26 -17.88 15.24 -2.42
C ALA A 26 -17.52 14.67 -3.81
N TYR A 27 -17.64 13.37 -4.01
CA TYR A 27 -17.39 12.73 -5.30
C TYR A 27 -18.38 13.20 -6.37
N GLU A 28 -19.68 13.28 -6.06
CA GLU A 28 -20.67 13.77 -7.01
C GLU A 28 -20.39 15.21 -7.46
N LYS A 29 -20.00 16.08 -6.53
CA LYS A 29 -19.66 17.47 -6.88
C LYS A 29 -18.39 17.61 -7.71
N ASN A 30 -17.48 16.66 -7.61
CA ASN A 30 -16.17 16.69 -8.25
C ASN A 30 -15.95 15.50 -9.21
N LYS A 31 -17.03 14.92 -9.75
CA LYS A 31 -16.95 13.71 -10.57
C LYS A 31 -16.04 13.85 -11.80
N GLU A 32 -16.00 15.02 -12.41
CA GLU A 32 -15.14 15.30 -13.57
C GLU A 32 -13.65 15.28 -13.19
N LEU A 33 -13.32 15.82 -12.00
CA LEU A 33 -11.96 15.77 -11.48
C LEU A 33 -11.58 14.37 -11.03
N ALA A 34 -12.51 13.63 -10.42
CA ALA A 34 -12.29 12.25 -10.01
C ALA A 34 -12.04 11.33 -11.23
N ALA A 35 -12.72 11.56 -12.33
CA ALA A 35 -12.56 10.77 -13.55
C ALA A 35 -11.19 10.92 -14.23
N VAL A 36 -10.50 12.04 -14.00
CA VAL A 36 -9.15 12.30 -14.54
C VAL A 36 -8.05 12.18 -13.48
N PHE A 37 -8.37 11.57 -12.34
CA PHE A 37 -7.40 11.36 -11.26
C PHE A 37 -6.36 10.34 -11.68
N ALA A 38 -5.12 10.80 -11.85
CA ALA A 38 -4.01 9.97 -12.31
C ALA A 38 -3.41 9.06 -11.23
N GLY A 39 -3.86 9.18 -9.98
CA GLY A 39 -3.37 8.41 -8.84
C GLY A 39 -2.52 9.24 -7.87
N PRO A 40 -2.18 8.68 -6.71
CA PRO A 40 -1.41 9.37 -5.69
C PRO A 40 0.09 9.38 -5.99
N ALA A 41 0.76 10.46 -5.60
CA ALA A 41 2.21 10.51 -5.41
C ALA A 41 2.50 10.71 -3.92
N CYS A 42 3.13 9.72 -3.30
CA CYS A 42 3.41 9.71 -1.88
C CYS A 42 4.91 9.85 -1.61
N GLN A 43 5.28 10.71 -0.67
CA GLN A 43 6.62 10.76 -0.11
C GLN A 43 6.61 10.10 1.28
N GLU A 44 7.34 9.00 1.41
CA GLU A 44 7.55 8.35 2.70
C GLU A 44 8.80 8.94 3.36
N VAL A 45 8.59 9.90 4.23
CA VAL A 45 9.68 10.59 4.94
C VAL A 45 10.19 9.73 6.08
N PHE A 46 11.50 9.53 6.16
CA PHE A 46 12.15 8.75 7.22
C PHE A 46 13.42 9.41 7.75
N GLY A 47 13.94 8.91 8.86
CA GLY A 47 15.17 9.39 9.51
C GLY A 47 14.93 10.22 10.76
N GLY A 48 13.67 10.54 11.07
CA GLY A 48 13.31 11.17 12.34
C GLY A 48 13.55 10.26 13.54
N LYS A 49 13.47 10.82 14.73
CA LYS A 49 13.59 10.04 15.97
C LYS A 49 12.51 8.97 16.01
N PRO A 50 12.86 7.70 16.33
CA PRO A 50 11.86 6.66 16.48
C PRO A 50 10.77 7.08 17.46
N PHE A 51 9.53 6.95 17.05
CA PHE A 51 8.37 7.15 17.90
C PHE A 51 7.57 5.86 17.98
N ALA A 52 7.52 5.28 19.16
CA ALA A 52 6.64 4.17 19.46
C ALA A 52 5.60 4.64 20.48
N PRO A 53 4.32 4.73 20.12
CA PRO A 53 3.28 5.09 21.08
C PRO A 53 3.20 4.04 22.19
N VAL A 54 3.09 4.49 23.41
CA VAL A 54 2.89 3.59 24.55
C VAL A 54 1.42 3.24 24.64
N ASP A 55 1.13 1.95 24.55
CA ASP A 55 -0.20 1.42 24.84
C ASP A 55 -0.42 1.46 26.37
N LYS A 56 -1.52 2.00 26.79
CA LYS A 56 -1.90 2.12 28.20
C LYS A 56 -3.24 1.45 28.42
N GLU A 57 -3.44 0.93 29.61
CA GLU A 57 -4.72 0.34 30.03
C GLU A 57 -5.91 1.31 29.81
N SER A 58 -5.65 2.63 29.93
CA SER A 58 -6.64 3.66 29.66
C SER A 58 -6.81 4.07 28.19
N ALA A 59 -6.03 3.49 27.26
CA ALA A 59 -6.17 3.76 25.84
C ALA A 59 -7.49 3.20 25.30
N CYS A 60 -8.06 3.90 24.31
CA CYS A 60 -9.26 3.41 23.66
C CYS A 60 -8.97 2.17 22.81
N HIS A 61 -9.86 1.20 22.87
CA HIS A 61 -9.81 0.01 22.03
C HIS A 61 -11.16 -0.19 21.34
N LEU A 62 -11.11 -0.58 20.06
CA LEU A 62 -12.32 -0.94 19.32
C LEU A 62 -12.85 -2.27 19.85
N SER A 63 -14.13 -2.30 20.23
CA SER A 63 -14.84 -3.56 20.46
C SER A 63 -14.94 -4.36 19.17
N GLU A 64 -15.22 -5.66 19.24
CA GLU A 64 -15.41 -6.53 18.07
C GLU A 64 -16.44 -5.95 17.08
N ARG A 65 -17.54 -5.41 17.61
CA ARG A 65 -18.56 -4.73 16.80
C ARG A 65 -17.99 -3.52 16.07
N GLN A 66 -17.17 -2.71 16.74
CA GLN A 66 -16.57 -1.52 16.13
C GLN A 66 -15.49 -1.88 15.12
N GLN A 67 -14.72 -2.94 15.35
CA GLN A 67 -13.76 -3.47 14.36
C GLN A 67 -14.49 -3.88 13.07
N LYS A 68 -15.63 -4.55 13.21
CA LYS A 68 -16.47 -4.92 12.06
C LYS A 68 -17.00 -3.68 11.33
N LEU A 69 -17.52 -2.69 12.07
CA LEU A 69 -17.98 -1.43 11.48
C LEU A 69 -16.87 -0.65 10.78
N ALA A 70 -15.66 -0.66 11.32
CA ALA A 70 -14.50 -0.02 10.68
C ALA A 70 -14.15 -0.72 9.37
N LEU A 71 -14.16 -2.06 9.34
CA LEU A 71 -13.91 -2.82 8.13
C LEU A 71 -15.00 -2.63 7.06
N GLU A 72 -16.27 -2.67 7.48
CA GLU A 72 -17.41 -2.38 6.60
C GLU A 72 -17.28 -0.98 5.96
N TYR A 73 -16.95 0.03 6.77
CA TYR A 73 -16.74 1.37 6.26
C TYR A 73 -15.60 1.46 5.23
N GLN A 74 -14.48 0.80 5.46
CA GLN A 74 -13.36 0.78 4.52
C GLN A 74 -13.78 0.16 3.18
N ASN A 75 -14.51 -0.96 3.22
CA ASN A 75 -15.01 -1.62 2.04
C ASN A 75 -16.01 -0.74 1.27
N ASP A 76 -16.97 -0.13 1.97
CA ASP A 76 -17.98 0.74 1.36
C ASP A 76 -17.35 2.00 0.74
N LEU A 77 -16.35 2.57 1.43
CA LEU A 77 -15.60 3.71 0.92
C LEU A 77 -14.81 3.34 -0.34
N ALA A 78 -14.17 2.17 -0.36
CA ALA A 78 -13.45 1.67 -1.54
C ALA A 78 -14.40 1.47 -2.72
N GLN A 79 -15.56 0.84 -2.49
CA GLN A 79 -16.58 0.66 -3.53
C GLN A 79 -17.13 2.01 -4.02
N LEU A 80 -17.34 2.96 -3.12
CA LEU A 80 -17.77 4.30 -3.49
C LEU A 80 -16.74 4.99 -4.38
N ARG A 81 -15.46 4.96 -3.98
CA ARG A 81 -14.34 5.53 -4.75
C ARG A 81 -14.27 4.94 -6.15
N ASN A 82 -14.36 3.63 -6.27
CA ASN A 82 -14.24 2.91 -7.55
C ASN A 82 -15.38 3.22 -8.55
N ARG A 83 -16.46 3.88 -8.11
CA ARG A 83 -17.52 4.37 -9.03
C ARG A 83 -17.13 5.65 -9.75
N TYR A 84 -16.17 6.41 -9.23
CA TYR A 84 -15.78 7.73 -9.73
C TYR A 84 -14.38 7.77 -10.29
N ILE A 85 -13.51 6.89 -9.81
CA ILE A 85 -12.11 6.81 -10.21
C ILE A 85 -11.93 5.50 -10.99
N ASN A 86 -11.45 5.61 -12.23
CA ASN A 86 -11.08 4.43 -13.01
C ASN A 86 -9.72 3.89 -12.55
N GLY A 87 -9.72 2.77 -11.83
CA GLY A 87 -8.50 2.16 -11.32
C GLY A 87 -7.53 1.70 -12.41
N GLU A 88 -8.04 1.36 -13.59
CA GLU A 88 -7.19 0.94 -14.74
C GLU A 88 -6.43 2.10 -15.39
N GLU A 89 -6.86 3.33 -15.15
CA GLU A 89 -6.22 4.55 -15.65
C GLU A 89 -5.44 5.31 -14.57
N THR A 90 -5.33 4.73 -13.38
CA THR A 90 -4.58 5.33 -12.27
C THR A 90 -3.31 4.56 -12.02
N GLY A 91 -2.19 5.28 -11.85
CA GLY A 91 -0.97 4.75 -11.28
C GLY A 91 -0.78 5.21 -9.83
N PHE A 92 0.30 4.80 -9.22
CA PHE A 92 0.77 5.40 -7.98
C PHE A 92 2.29 5.48 -7.97
N THR A 93 2.80 6.45 -7.23
CA THR A 93 4.23 6.62 -7.02
C THR A 93 4.46 6.74 -5.52
N VAL A 94 5.36 5.94 -5.00
CA VAL A 94 5.84 6.03 -3.62
C VAL A 94 7.34 6.24 -3.66
N LEU A 95 7.83 7.28 -2.99
CA LEU A 95 9.24 7.63 -2.91
C LEU A 95 9.68 7.66 -1.45
N CYS A 96 10.71 6.92 -1.11
CA CYS A 96 11.39 7.08 0.16
C CYS A 96 12.15 8.41 0.16
N PHE A 97 11.97 9.21 1.21
CA PHE A 97 12.62 10.52 1.32
C PHE A 97 13.29 10.67 2.69
N PRO A 98 14.62 10.54 2.77
CA PRO A 98 15.34 10.71 4.01
C PRO A 98 15.39 12.18 4.46
N THR A 99 15.34 12.40 5.76
CA THR A 99 15.61 13.71 6.36
C THR A 99 17.03 13.77 6.91
N PRO A 100 17.60 14.99 7.09
CA PRO A 100 18.92 15.15 7.72
C PRO A 100 19.02 14.53 9.12
N GLU A 101 17.89 14.28 9.79
CA GLU A 101 17.85 13.63 11.11
C GLU A 101 18.32 12.18 11.10
N VAL A 102 18.42 11.55 9.92
CA VAL A 102 19.01 10.21 9.76
C VAL A 102 20.48 10.18 10.18
N GLY A 103 21.11 11.37 10.31
CA GLY A 103 22.47 11.54 10.82
C GLY A 103 23.51 11.83 9.76
N GLU A 104 24.80 11.64 10.14
CA GLU A 104 25.95 12.02 9.30
C GLU A 104 25.96 11.37 7.90
N LYS A 105 25.35 10.21 7.75
CA LYS A 105 25.24 9.50 6.48
C LYS A 105 24.13 10.01 5.55
N PHE A 106 23.39 11.06 5.94
CA PHE A 106 22.31 11.62 5.13
C PHE A 106 22.72 11.88 3.66
N PRO A 107 23.85 12.53 3.34
CA PRO A 107 24.20 12.80 1.94
C PRO A 107 24.43 11.52 1.12
N GLU A 108 24.96 10.47 1.76
CA GLU A 108 25.20 9.18 1.13
C GLU A 108 23.87 8.47 0.87
N ILE A 109 23.00 8.37 1.88
CA ILE A 109 21.69 7.75 1.80
C ILE A 109 20.83 8.47 0.75
N PHE A 110 20.78 9.79 0.78
CA PHE A 110 20.01 10.58 -0.18
C PHE A 110 20.47 10.32 -1.63
N ARG A 111 21.78 10.25 -1.85
CA ARG A 111 22.33 9.93 -3.18
C ARG A 111 21.93 8.54 -3.65
N GLU A 112 21.93 7.54 -2.76
CA GLU A 112 21.50 6.19 -3.10
C GLU A 112 20.01 6.13 -3.42
N ILE A 113 19.16 6.85 -2.70
CA ILE A 113 17.73 6.96 -3.00
C ILE A 113 17.53 7.56 -4.40
N ILE A 114 18.22 8.65 -4.74
CA ILE A 114 18.16 9.22 -6.09
C ILE A 114 18.62 8.20 -7.13
N ARG A 115 19.71 7.47 -6.88
CA ARG A 115 20.22 6.46 -7.79
C ARG A 115 19.22 5.33 -8.04
N ILE A 116 18.56 4.85 -6.99
CA ILE A 116 17.54 3.79 -7.08
C ILE A 116 16.33 4.28 -7.89
N ASN A 117 15.89 5.52 -7.66
CA ASN A 117 14.72 6.08 -8.34
C ASN A 117 15.02 6.58 -9.78
N THR A 118 16.26 6.51 -10.23
CA THR A 118 16.68 6.86 -11.60
C THR A 118 17.26 5.70 -12.39
N LEU A 119 16.92 4.47 -11.99
CA LEU A 119 17.32 3.26 -12.71
C LEU A 119 16.66 3.22 -14.11
N ASP A 120 17.30 2.50 -15.02
CA ASP A 120 16.68 2.12 -16.29
C ASP A 120 15.48 1.20 -16.04
N TYR A 121 14.31 1.81 -15.95
CA TYR A 121 13.07 1.10 -15.59
C TYR A 121 12.69 0.04 -16.64
N LYS A 122 13.02 0.23 -17.94
CA LYS A 122 12.72 -0.74 -19.00
C LYS A 122 13.51 -2.03 -18.79
N LYS A 123 14.80 -1.89 -18.46
CA LYS A 123 15.63 -3.04 -18.11
C LYS A 123 15.13 -3.73 -16.84
N TYR A 124 14.72 -2.95 -15.84
CA TYR A 124 14.18 -3.46 -14.59
C TYR A 124 12.86 -4.22 -14.81
N GLN A 125 11.95 -3.66 -15.59
CA GLN A 125 10.71 -4.32 -16.00
C GLN A 125 10.97 -5.64 -16.73
N THR A 126 11.94 -5.69 -17.63
CA THR A 126 12.28 -6.92 -18.35
C THR A 126 12.77 -8.03 -17.41
N ILE A 127 13.55 -7.68 -16.38
CA ILE A 127 14.02 -8.63 -15.37
C ILE A 127 12.84 -9.14 -14.54
N GLN A 128 11.99 -8.24 -14.07
CA GLN A 128 10.80 -8.59 -13.28
C GLN A 128 9.84 -9.45 -14.10
N GLN A 129 9.60 -9.11 -15.36
CA GLN A 129 8.70 -9.89 -16.23
C GLN A 129 9.17 -11.33 -16.37
N THR A 130 10.46 -11.56 -16.50
CA THR A 130 11.02 -12.92 -16.53
C THR A 130 10.71 -13.71 -15.26
N ILE A 131 10.74 -13.05 -14.10
CA ILE A 131 10.36 -13.65 -12.82
C ILE A 131 8.86 -13.93 -12.77
N ILE A 132 8.02 -12.97 -13.19
CA ILE A 132 6.57 -13.09 -13.26
C ILE A 132 6.19 -14.28 -14.15
N ASP A 133 6.69 -14.33 -15.36
CA ASP A 133 6.43 -15.43 -16.32
C ASP A 133 6.79 -16.81 -15.75
N THR A 134 7.80 -16.87 -14.89
CA THR A 134 8.21 -18.10 -14.20
C THR A 134 7.24 -18.44 -13.06
N LEU A 135 6.83 -17.45 -12.29
CA LEU A 135 5.91 -17.62 -11.15
C LEU A 135 4.50 -18.00 -11.62
N ASP A 136 4.04 -17.41 -12.72
CA ASP A 136 2.70 -17.69 -13.29
C ASP A 136 2.55 -19.16 -13.74
N GLN A 137 3.65 -19.83 -14.05
CA GLN A 137 3.66 -21.27 -14.36
C GLN A 137 3.80 -22.15 -13.11
N GLY A 138 4.04 -21.54 -11.96
CA GLY A 138 4.26 -22.22 -10.69
C GLY A 138 2.96 -22.45 -9.91
N VAL A 139 2.93 -23.50 -9.10
CA VAL A 139 1.85 -23.76 -8.14
C VAL A 139 2.27 -23.44 -6.70
N LYS A 140 3.56 -23.30 -6.47
CA LYS A 140 4.13 -22.96 -5.15
C LYS A 140 5.51 -22.33 -5.28
N VAL A 141 5.87 -21.53 -4.30
CA VAL A 141 7.22 -20.99 -4.11
C VAL A 141 7.77 -21.55 -2.80
N HIS A 142 8.97 -22.11 -2.84
CA HIS A 142 9.70 -22.53 -1.66
C HIS A 142 10.86 -21.57 -1.39
N VAL A 143 10.81 -20.89 -0.26
CA VAL A 143 11.80 -19.90 0.16
C VAL A 143 12.69 -20.52 1.22
N LEU A 144 13.98 -20.65 0.90
CA LEU A 144 14.99 -21.20 1.79
C LEU A 144 16.01 -20.13 2.18
N GLY A 145 16.21 -19.97 3.48
CA GLY A 145 17.28 -19.16 4.04
C GLY A 145 18.65 -19.80 3.82
N ARG A 146 19.71 -19.01 3.93
CA ARG A 146 21.12 -19.48 3.86
C ARG A 146 21.93 -18.93 5.04
N GLY A 147 22.98 -19.68 5.43
CA GLY A 147 23.86 -19.33 6.54
C GLY A 147 23.11 -19.35 7.86
N ALA A 148 23.14 -18.25 8.58
CA ALA A 148 22.42 -18.10 9.88
C ALA A 148 20.91 -17.83 9.71
N ASN A 149 20.43 -17.69 8.50
CA ASN A 149 19.00 -17.52 8.24
C ASN A 149 18.37 -18.92 8.05
N HIS A 150 17.47 -19.30 8.96
CA HIS A 150 16.78 -20.59 8.98
C HIS A 150 15.37 -20.52 8.38
N THR A 151 15.09 -19.53 7.52
CA THR A 151 13.81 -19.43 6.82
C THR A 151 13.58 -20.69 5.97
N ASP A 152 12.45 -21.34 6.17
CA ASP A 152 11.96 -22.47 5.37
C ASP A 152 10.44 -22.32 5.24
N ILE A 153 10.01 -21.68 4.16
CA ILE A 153 8.60 -21.33 3.94
C ILE A 153 8.17 -21.80 2.56
N THR A 154 7.06 -22.52 2.50
CA THR A 154 6.38 -22.84 1.24
C THR A 154 5.09 -22.04 1.14
N VAL A 155 4.96 -21.27 0.07
CA VAL A 155 3.78 -20.46 -0.24
C VAL A 155 3.08 -21.09 -1.44
N ALA A 156 1.80 -21.46 -1.29
CA ALA A 156 0.97 -21.86 -2.41
C ALA A 156 0.62 -20.64 -3.25
N LEU A 157 0.78 -20.73 -4.56
CA LEU A 157 0.34 -19.69 -5.49
C LEU A 157 -1.10 -19.94 -5.91
N HIS A 158 -1.79 -18.86 -6.31
CA HIS A 158 -3.10 -18.97 -6.93
C HIS A 158 -2.97 -19.69 -8.28
N GLU A 159 -3.81 -20.66 -8.53
CA GLU A 159 -3.84 -21.39 -9.79
C GLU A 159 -4.49 -20.52 -10.88
N LEU A 160 -3.73 -20.20 -11.90
CA LEU A 160 -4.19 -19.46 -13.08
C LEU A 160 -4.84 -20.43 -14.06
N LYS A 161 -5.95 -20.02 -14.68
CA LYS A 161 -6.63 -20.81 -15.71
C LYS A 161 -5.88 -20.79 -17.04
N ASP A 162 -5.29 -19.65 -17.38
CA ASP A 162 -4.50 -19.43 -18.60
C ASP A 162 -3.30 -18.55 -18.27
N PRO A 163 -2.17 -19.15 -17.81
CA PRO A 163 -0.97 -18.40 -17.44
C PRO A 163 -0.35 -17.56 -18.58
N ALA A 164 -0.77 -17.79 -19.83
CA ALA A 164 -0.34 -16.98 -20.96
C ALA A 164 -1.12 -15.65 -21.09
N LYS A 165 -2.22 -15.50 -20.39
CA LYS A 165 -3.13 -14.33 -20.46
C LYS A 165 -3.46 -13.72 -19.12
N GLU A 166 -3.16 -14.43 -18.05
CA GLU A 166 -3.53 -14.05 -16.68
C GLU A 166 -2.27 -14.01 -15.82
N THR A 167 -2.20 -13.07 -14.91
CA THR A 167 -1.20 -13.01 -13.86
C THR A 167 -1.81 -12.44 -12.58
N ILE A 168 -1.23 -12.81 -11.43
CA ILE A 168 -1.54 -12.20 -10.14
C ILE A 168 -0.38 -11.31 -9.66
N PHE A 169 0.63 -11.14 -10.48
CA PHE A 169 1.81 -10.33 -10.16
C PHE A 169 1.82 -9.06 -10.97
N GLU A 170 2.34 -8.02 -10.39
CA GLU A 170 2.46 -6.73 -11.03
C GLU A 170 3.93 -6.35 -11.22
N ASN A 171 4.23 -5.81 -12.40
CA ASN A 171 5.57 -5.33 -12.71
C ASN A 171 5.72 -3.91 -12.20
N CYS A 172 6.53 -3.73 -11.17
CA CYS A 172 6.78 -2.44 -10.54
C CYS A 172 8.20 -1.96 -10.82
N VAL A 173 8.41 -0.65 -10.89
CA VAL A 173 9.76 -0.09 -10.78
C VAL A 173 10.21 -0.03 -9.32
N ALA A 174 11.49 0.26 -9.14
CA ALA A 174 12.06 0.42 -7.81
C ALA A 174 11.23 1.40 -6.97
N ASP A 175 11.11 1.11 -5.69
CA ASP A 175 10.36 1.91 -4.71
C ASP A 175 8.83 2.00 -4.99
N CYS A 176 8.26 0.89 -5.48
CA CYS A 176 6.81 0.75 -5.70
C CYS A 176 6.19 1.76 -6.69
N ASN A 177 6.93 2.18 -7.69
CA ASN A 177 6.36 2.95 -8.78
C ASN A 177 5.74 2.00 -9.81
N ILE A 178 4.48 2.18 -10.11
CA ILE A 178 3.77 1.53 -11.22
C ILE A 178 3.71 2.54 -12.36
N PRO A 179 4.33 2.25 -13.51
CA PRO A 179 4.34 3.16 -14.65
C PRO A 179 2.98 3.26 -15.33
#